data_cf3eca225b9192f51e20193fc52c99c6
#
_entry.id   cf3eca225b9192f51e20193fc52c99c6
#
_cell.length_a   1.000
_cell.length_b   1.000
_cell.length_c   1.000
_cell.angle_alpha   90.00
_cell.angle_beta   90.00
_cell.angle_gamma   90.00
#
_symmetry.space_group_name_H-M   'P 1'
#
loop_
_entity.id
_entity.type
_entity.pdbx_description
1 polymer ?
#
loop_
_entity_poly.entity_id
_entity_poly.type
_entity_poly.pdbx_seq_one_letter_code
_entity_poly.pdbx_strand_id
1 'polypeptide(L)'
;MQQREDRESAYELFQRGTRMLAEGHPGAAALLLERALALEPGKASILEALGRAYFNQGEHAAAAEQFVAMVANDPLAHYAHFGLGLAKSRLGDRRSARRHLRMAVFLKPEIEAYRRALARLDEVA
;
A
#
# COMPACT_ATOMS: atom_id res chain seq x y z
N MET A 1 6.06 -1.16 -34.20
CA MET A 1 4.98 -2.15 -34.31
C MET A 1 5.27 -3.35 -33.46
N GLN A 2 6.39 -3.98 -33.71
CA GLN A 2 6.83 -5.14 -32.95
C GLN A 2 6.90 -4.84 -31.46
N GLN A 3 7.45 -3.67 -31.11
CA GLN A 3 7.60 -3.29 -29.70
C GLN A 3 6.28 -3.16 -28.98
N ARG A 4 5.24 -2.74 -29.70
CA ARG A 4 3.92 -2.59 -29.08
C ARG A 4 3.35 -3.95 -28.68
N GLU A 5 3.56 -4.95 -29.53
CA GLU A 5 3.06 -6.29 -29.26
C GLU A 5 3.79 -6.95 -28.10
N ASP A 6 5.07 -6.57 -27.91
CA ASP A 6 5.89 -7.16 -26.86
C ASP A 6 5.71 -6.47 -25.51
N ARG A 7 4.97 -5.37 -25.46
CA ARG A 7 4.74 -4.64 -24.21
C ARG A 7 3.65 -5.28 -23.41
N GLU A 8 3.94 -5.47 -22.15
CA GLU A 8 2.91 -5.91 -21.23
C GLU A 8 1.97 -4.75 -20.93
N SER A 9 0.69 -5.05 -20.79
CA SER A 9 -0.31 -4.07 -20.37
C SER A 9 -0.16 -3.80 -18.88
N ALA A 10 -0.77 -2.73 -18.42
CA ALA A 10 -0.80 -2.43 -16.98
C ALA A 10 -1.40 -3.61 -16.21
N TYR A 11 -2.43 -4.24 -16.75
CA TYR A 11 -3.07 -5.37 -16.10
C TYR A 11 -2.13 -6.56 -15.97
N GLU A 12 -1.41 -6.88 -17.04
CA GLU A 12 -0.46 -7.99 -17.01
C GLU A 12 0.68 -7.74 -16.03
N LEU A 13 1.19 -6.51 -16.01
CA LEU A 13 2.22 -6.10 -15.05
C LEU A 13 1.70 -6.18 -13.63
N PHE A 14 0.47 -5.75 -13.42
CA PHE A 14 -0.18 -5.83 -12.11
C PHE A 14 -0.31 -7.28 -11.65
N GLN A 15 -0.77 -8.16 -12.53
CA GLN A 15 -0.92 -9.58 -12.19
C GLN A 15 0.43 -10.21 -11.83
N ARG A 16 1.46 -9.91 -12.62
CA ARG A 16 2.79 -10.44 -12.33
C ARG A 16 3.34 -9.87 -11.03
N GLY A 17 3.14 -8.57 -10.82
CA GLY A 17 3.60 -7.91 -9.61
C GLY A 17 2.95 -8.48 -8.36
N THR A 18 1.63 -8.68 -8.39
CA THR A 18 0.92 -9.24 -7.23
C THR A 18 1.32 -10.70 -7.00
N ARG A 19 1.62 -11.44 -8.05
CA ARG A 19 2.13 -12.80 -7.89
C ARG A 19 3.50 -12.80 -7.21
N MET A 20 4.39 -11.91 -7.64
CA MET A 20 5.71 -11.77 -7.01
C MET A 20 5.57 -11.42 -5.54
N LEU A 21 4.64 -10.53 -5.22
CA LEU A 21 4.38 -10.13 -3.85
C LEU A 21 3.92 -11.33 -3.01
N ALA A 22 2.99 -12.11 -3.55
CA ALA A 22 2.46 -13.30 -2.87
C ALA A 22 3.53 -14.36 -2.65
N GLU A 23 4.50 -14.44 -3.55
CA GLU A 23 5.59 -15.42 -3.48
C GLU A 23 6.76 -14.93 -2.61
N GLY A 24 6.63 -13.75 -2.02
CA GLY A 24 7.66 -13.25 -1.11
C GLY A 24 8.81 -12.52 -1.79
N HIS A 25 8.56 -11.96 -2.98
CA HIS A 25 9.55 -11.20 -3.73
C HIS A 25 9.11 -9.73 -3.89
N PRO A 26 9.08 -8.97 -2.78
CA PRO A 26 8.55 -7.60 -2.84
C PRO A 26 9.38 -6.65 -3.71
N GLY A 27 10.69 -6.87 -3.82
CA GLY A 27 11.53 -6.04 -4.68
C GLY A 27 11.18 -6.20 -6.15
N ALA A 28 11.06 -7.45 -6.60
CA ALA A 28 10.66 -7.74 -7.97
C ALA A 28 9.25 -7.23 -8.22
N ALA A 29 8.36 -7.40 -7.22
CA ALA A 29 6.99 -6.91 -7.33
C ALA A 29 6.96 -5.40 -7.53
N ALA A 30 7.75 -4.66 -6.74
CA ALA A 30 7.76 -3.20 -6.84
C ALA A 30 8.15 -2.73 -8.24
N LEU A 31 9.16 -3.37 -8.85
CA LEU A 31 9.58 -2.99 -10.20
C LEU A 31 8.45 -3.14 -11.21
N LEU A 32 7.73 -4.26 -11.14
CA LEU A 32 6.62 -4.50 -12.07
C LEU A 32 5.46 -3.55 -11.80
N LEU A 33 5.17 -3.30 -10.52
CA LEU A 33 4.05 -2.44 -10.14
C LEU A 33 4.34 -0.98 -10.45
N GLU A 34 5.59 -0.54 -10.35
CA GLU A 34 5.98 0.82 -10.77
C GLU A 34 5.71 1.01 -12.26
N ARG A 35 6.02 -0.01 -13.06
CA ARG A 35 5.75 0.06 -14.50
C ARG A 35 4.24 0.09 -14.78
N ALA A 36 3.48 -0.71 -14.03
CA ALA A 36 2.03 -0.69 -14.16
C ALA A 36 1.45 0.68 -13.80
N LEU A 37 1.94 1.29 -12.73
CA LEU A 37 1.47 2.60 -12.29
C LEU A 37 1.79 3.69 -13.30
N ALA A 38 2.95 3.59 -13.97
CA ALA A 38 3.32 4.54 -15.02
C ALA A 38 2.33 4.48 -16.19
N LEU A 39 1.77 3.30 -16.48
CA LEU A 39 0.79 3.14 -17.54
C LEU A 39 -0.62 3.57 -17.10
N GLU A 40 -0.97 3.39 -15.84
CA GLU A 40 -2.27 3.79 -15.31
C GLU A 40 -2.09 4.54 -13.98
N PRO A 41 -1.68 5.81 -14.06
CA PRO A 41 -1.46 6.61 -12.85
C PRO A 41 -2.73 6.73 -12.01
N GLY A 42 -2.56 6.64 -10.70
CA GLY A 42 -3.67 6.83 -9.77
C GLY A 42 -4.59 5.64 -9.58
N LYS A 43 -4.32 4.52 -10.26
CA LYS A 43 -5.19 3.36 -10.12
C LYS A 43 -5.06 2.75 -8.74
N ALA A 44 -6.19 2.69 -8.02
CA ALA A 44 -6.19 2.29 -6.61
C ALA A 44 -5.59 0.91 -6.37
N SER A 45 -5.91 -0.07 -7.21
CA SER A 45 -5.40 -1.43 -7.03
C SER A 45 -3.87 -1.49 -7.16
N ILE A 46 -3.32 -0.70 -8.07
CA ILE A 46 -1.87 -0.66 -8.28
C ILE A 46 -1.19 0.08 -7.12
N LEU A 47 -1.76 1.21 -6.71
CA LEU A 47 -1.24 1.95 -5.56
C LEU A 47 -1.21 1.08 -4.31
N GLU A 48 -2.27 0.33 -4.07
CA GLU A 48 -2.33 -0.56 -2.91
C GLU A 48 -1.25 -1.64 -2.96
N ALA A 49 -1.14 -2.32 -4.10
CA ALA A 49 -0.16 -3.40 -4.26
C ALA A 49 1.27 -2.85 -4.14
N LEU A 50 1.53 -1.70 -4.75
CA LEU A 50 2.85 -1.08 -4.69
C LEU A 50 3.19 -0.63 -3.27
N GLY A 51 2.21 -0.06 -2.56
CA GLY A 51 2.38 0.30 -1.15
C GLY A 51 2.77 -0.91 -0.31
N ARG A 52 2.09 -2.04 -0.54
CA ARG A 52 2.41 -3.28 0.17
C ARG A 52 3.80 -3.81 -0.18
N ALA A 53 4.17 -3.72 -1.45
CA ALA A 53 5.50 -4.18 -1.89
C ALA A 53 6.60 -3.34 -1.23
N TYR A 54 6.46 -2.03 -1.25
CA TYR A 54 7.42 -1.15 -0.59
C TYR A 54 7.49 -1.42 0.92
N PHE A 55 6.32 -1.57 1.55
CA PHE A 55 6.28 -1.83 2.98
C PHE A 55 7.04 -3.12 3.31
N ASN A 56 6.81 -4.17 2.54
CA ASN A 56 7.46 -5.45 2.76
C ASN A 56 8.97 -5.42 2.50
N GLN A 57 9.42 -4.46 1.69
CA GLN A 57 10.86 -4.22 1.49
C GLN A 57 11.49 -3.39 2.59
N GLY A 58 10.70 -2.86 3.51
CA GLY A 58 11.20 -1.92 4.50
C GLY A 58 11.26 -0.48 4.00
N GLU A 59 10.76 -0.21 2.80
CA GLU A 59 10.71 1.13 2.21
C GLU A 59 9.47 1.85 2.68
N HIS A 60 9.44 2.21 3.97
CA HIS A 60 8.23 2.70 4.60
C HIS A 60 7.79 4.09 4.12
N ALA A 61 8.75 4.95 3.80
CA ALA A 61 8.41 6.27 3.26
C ALA A 61 7.78 6.16 1.88
N ALA A 62 8.34 5.30 1.02
CA ALA A 62 7.78 5.07 -0.31
C ALA A 62 6.39 4.43 -0.22
N ALA A 63 6.21 3.51 0.74
CA ALA A 63 4.91 2.89 0.98
C ALA A 63 3.88 3.95 1.38
N ALA A 64 4.27 4.84 2.30
CA ALA A 64 3.37 5.90 2.76
C ALA A 64 2.90 6.78 1.60
N GLU A 65 3.79 7.09 0.66
CA GLU A 65 3.42 7.92 -0.49
C GLU A 65 2.30 7.29 -1.32
N GLN A 66 2.36 5.96 -1.50
CA GLN A 66 1.32 5.27 -2.26
C GLN A 66 -0.02 5.31 -1.53
N PHE A 67 0.00 5.09 -0.22
CA PHE A 67 -1.22 5.12 0.58
C PHE A 67 -1.79 6.54 0.69
N VAL A 68 -0.94 7.55 0.74
CA VAL A 68 -1.39 8.96 0.71
C VAL A 68 -2.14 9.22 -0.60
N ALA A 69 -1.60 8.75 -1.72
CA ALA A 69 -2.27 8.93 -3.01
C ALA A 69 -3.65 8.26 -3.03
N MET A 70 -3.76 7.08 -2.41
CA MET A 70 -5.05 6.40 -2.31
C MET A 70 -6.05 7.21 -1.47
N VAL A 71 -5.62 7.74 -0.33
CA VAL A 71 -6.48 8.54 0.53
C VAL A 71 -6.90 9.83 -0.16
N ALA A 72 -6.00 10.43 -0.95
CA ALA A 72 -6.33 11.63 -1.70
C ALA A 72 -7.44 11.36 -2.72
N ASN A 73 -7.42 10.19 -3.35
CA ASN A 73 -8.43 9.81 -4.33
C ASN A 73 -9.72 9.35 -3.67
N ASP A 74 -9.61 8.70 -2.51
CA ASP A 74 -10.77 8.19 -1.78
C ASP A 74 -10.49 8.28 -0.27
N PRO A 75 -10.98 9.33 0.39
CA PRO A 75 -10.75 9.51 1.83
C PRO A 75 -11.35 8.39 2.70
N LEU A 76 -12.24 7.57 2.14
CA LEU A 76 -12.87 6.47 2.87
C LEU A 76 -12.22 5.12 2.56
N ALA A 77 -11.05 5.14 1.92
CA ALA A 77 -10.31 3.91 1.62
C ALA A 77 -9.68 3.37 2.90
N HIS A 78 -10.40 2.48 3.58
CA HIS A 78 -10.00 2.00 4.90
C HIS A 78 -8.65 1.31 4.90
N TYR A 79 -8.37 0.51 3.87
CA TYR A 79 -7.08 -0.18 3.79
C TYR A 79 -5.93 0.82 3.64
N ALA A 80 -6.16 1.90 2.90
CA ALA A 80 -5.12 2.94 2.73
C ALA A 80 -4.80 3.61 4.05
N HIS A 81 -5.81 3.88 4.88
CA HIS A 81 -5.57 4.43 6.22
C HIS A 81 -4.80 3.44 7.08
N PHE A 82 -5.14 2.15 7.00
CA PHE A 82 -4.42 1.12 7.73
C PHE A 82 -2.95 1.07 7.28
N GLY A 83 -2.71 1.00 5.97
CA GLY A 83 -1.35 0.95 5.42
C GLY A 83 -0.54 2.19 5.78
N LEU A 84 -1.17 3.36 5.68
CA LEU A 84 -0.52 4.61 6.02
C LEU A 84 -0.18 4.66 7.51
N GLY A 85 -1.10 4.18 8.35
CA GLY A 85 -0.86 4.11 9.79
C GLY A 85 0.33 3.20 10.13
N LEU A 86 0.41 2.03 9.49
CA LEU A 86 1.53 1.13 9.71
C LEU A 86 2.85 1.76 9.25
N ALA A 87 2.85 2.38 8.07
CA ALA A 87 4.05 3.02 7.54
C ALA A 87 4.52 4.16 8.44
N LYS A 88 3.59 4.99 8.90
CA LYS A 88 3.91 6.10 9.80
C LYS A 88 4.47 5.59 11.13
N SER A 89 3.93 4.48 11.63
CA SER A 89 4.45 3.86 12.86
C SER A 89 5.91 3.45 12.67
N ARG A 90 6.22 2.81 11.55
CA ARG A 90 7.60 2.38 11.27
C ARG A 90 8.53 3.56 11.07
N LEU A 91 8.01 4.70 10.65
CA LEU A 91 8.79 5.94 10.49
C LEU A 91 8.93 6.72 11.79
N GLY A 92 8.31 6.25 12.87
CA GLY A 92 8.39 6.90 14.16
C GLY A 92 7.38 8.02 14.38
N ASP A 93 6.48 8.24 13.46
CA ASP A 93 5.44 9.27 13.58
C ASP A 93 4.19 8.66 14.22
N ARG A 94 4.22 8.54 15.55
CA ARG A 94 3.15 7.87 16.29
C ARG A 94 1.83 8.61 16.23
N ARG A 95 1.88 9.93 16.24
CA ARG A 95 0.66 10.75 16.20
C ARG A 95 -0.11 10.52 14.89
N SER A 96 0.59 10.58 13.78
CA SER A 96 -0.02 10.34 12.47
C SER A 96 -0.49 8.89 12.35
N ALA A 97 0.33 7.94 12.83
CA ALA A 97 -0.02 6.53 12.83
C ALA A 97 -1.34 6.29 13.57
N ARG A 98 -1.46 6.86 14.77
CA ARG A 98 -2.69 6.68 15.57
C ARG A 98 -3.91 7.25 14.87
N ARG A 99 -3.77 8.43 14.28
CA ARG A 99 -4.88 9.08 13.58
C ARG A 99 -5.38 8.21 12.44
N HIS A 100 -4.48 7.67 11.64
CA HIS A 100 -4.89 6.85 10.49
C HIS A 100 -5.41 5.48 10.91
N LEU A 101 -4.81 4.86 11.94
CA LEU A 101 -5.32 3.58 12.44
C LEU A 101 -6.70 3.73 13.06
N ARG A 102 -6.96 4.84 13.76
CA ARG A 102 -8.29 5.12 14.28
C ARG A 102 -9.30 5.27 13.14
N MET A 103 -8.92 5.92 12.07
CA MET A 103 -9.79 6.07 10.92
C MET A 103 -10.10 4.71 10.29
N ALA A 104 -9.11 3.85 10.16
CA ALA A 104 -9.32 2.51 9.62
C ALA A 104 -10.31 1.72 10.47
N VAL A 105 -10.15 1.76 11.79
CA VAL A 105 -11.05 1.09 12.72
C VAL A 105 -12.46 1.68 12.64
N PHE A 106 -12.56 3.01 12.54
CA PHE A 106 -13.85 3.67 12.43
C PHE A 106 -14.59 3.22 11.17
N LEU A 107 -13.87 3.12 10.05
CA LEU A 107 -14.47 2.75 8.77
C LEU A 107 -14.84 1.27 8.70
N LYS A 108 -14.03 0.41 9.30
CA LYS A 108 -14.23 -1.04 9.26
C LYS A 108 -13.92 -1.64 10.64
N PRO A 109 -14.82 -1.44 11.62
CA PRO A 109 -14.55 -1.93 12.98
C PRO A 109 -14.52 -3.45 13.09
N GLU A 110 -15.09 -4.16 12.13
CA GLU A 110 -15.09 -5.62 12.13
C GLU A 110 -13.76 -6.24 11.73
N ILE A 111 -12.83 -5.46 11.13
CA ILE A 111 -11.54 -6.01 10.72
C ILE A 111 -10.59 -6.03 11.93
N GLU A 112 -10.34 -7.23 12.42
CA GLU A 112 -9.55 -7.42 13.64
C GLU A 112 -8.12 -6.87 13.50
N ALA A 113 -7.52 -7.02 12.32
CA ALA A 113 -6.15 -6.55 12.09
C ALA A 113 -6.01 -5.06 12.37
N TYR A 114 -7.03 -4.26 12.01
CA TYR A 114 -7.00 -2.83 12.25
C TYR A 114 -7.02 -2.51 13.75
N ARG A 115 -7.92 -3.16 14.48
CA ARG A 115 -8.03 -2.96 15.93
C ARG A 115 -6.75 -3.40 16.64
N ARG A 116 -6.19 -4.51 16.18
CA ARG A 116 -4.96 -5.05 16.77
C ARG A 116 -3.78 -4.10 16.55
N ALA A 117 -3.67 -3.53 15.36
CA ALA A 117 -2.60 -2.59 15.06
C ALA A 117 -2.70 -1.35 15.93
N LEU A 118 -3.90 -0.81 16.11
CA LEU A 118 -4.13 0.36 16.96
C LEU A 118 -3.78 0.04 18.41
N ALA A 119 -4.22 -1.11 18.92
CA ALA A 119 -3.93 -1.51 20.29
C ALA A 119 -2.43 -1.67 20.52
N ARG A 120 -1.74 -2.26 19.56
CA ARG A 120 -0.28 -2.45 19.66
C ARG A 120 0.46 -1.12 19.73
N LEU A 121 0.00 -0.15 18.97
CA LEU A 121 0.59 1.17 18.98
C LEU A 121 0.43 1.82 20.36
N ASP A 122 -0.73 1.66 20.99
CA ASP A 122 -1.00 2.23 22.30
C ASP A 122 -0.19 1.56 23.41
N GLU A 123 0.16 0.29 23.25
CA GLU A 123 0.95 -0.44 24.23
C GLU A 123 2.39 0.06 24.34
N VAL A 124 2.89 0.70 23.32
CA VAL A 124 4.29 1.14 23.25
C VAL A 124 4.44 2.58 23.77
N ALA A 125 3.54 3.03 24.58
CA ALA A 125 3.55 4.41 25.09
C ALA A 125 4.79 4.73 25.93
#